data_f93aa6ee6cddaa02f17111d30b080761
#
_entry.id   f93aa6ee6cddaa02f17111d30b080761
#
_cell.length_a   1.000
_cell.length_b   1.000
_cell.length_c   1.000
_cell.angle_alpha   90.00
_cell.angle_beta   90.00
_cell.angle_gamma   90.00
#
_symmetry.space_group_name_H-M   'P 1'
#
loop_
_entity.id
_entity.type
_entity.pdbx_description
1 polymer ?
#
loop_
_entity_poly.entity_id
_entity_poly.type
_entity_poly.pdbx_seq_one_letter_code
_entity_poly.pdbx_strand_id
1 'polypeptide(L)'
;NDDFAKNLGAKDLDDLKKLISNQINDEYKNSLDRLVKNQILKELEKFKIEEIPENLIEEEIKILSQGMSEEDAKKSRKNFEEVAKKRIKTGLILNEFGEQNQIKVTEPELQAEIQKQLRMMPGQEKMVMDFYQKNPSAVSSLKGTVYEDKIMNLIKEKAKSNKKEISKDEAEKILKDSQKQQLDQELKDQRKPEKKVEPK
;
A
#
# COMPACT_ATOMS: atom_id res chain seq x y z
N ASN A 1 5.64 -25.53 -28.32
CA ASN A 1 6.92 -25.76 -28.99
C ASN A 1 7.79 -24.52 -28.85
N ASP A 2 9.06 -24.61 -29.25
CA ASP A 2 10.03 -23.51 -29.07
C ASP A 2 9.70 -22.29 -29.94
N ASP A 3 9.07 -22.45 -31.08
CA ASP A 3 8.64 -21.32 -31.94
C ASP A 3 7.57 -20.48 -31.26
N PHE A 4 6.65 -21.12 -30.54
CA PHE A 4 5.67 -20.42 -29.71
C PHE A 4 6.34 -19.64 -28.58
N ALA A 5 7.33 -20.25 -27.93
CA ALA A 5 8.09 -19.61 -26.86
C ALA A 5 8.87 -18.37 -27.37
N LYS A 6 9.50 -18.48 -28.54
CA LYS A 6 10.20 -17.36 -29.18
C LYS A 6 9.27 -16.21 -29.55
N ASN A 7 8.05 -16.50 -30.02
CA ASN A 7 7.04 -15.47 -30.31
C ASN A 7 6.61 -14.71 -29.05
N LEU A 8 6.76 -15.31 -27.87
CA LEU A 8 6.49 -14.68 -26.56
C LEU A 8 7.75 -14.08 -25.91
N GLY A 9 8.88 -14.02 -26.62
CA GLY A 9 10.11 -13.39 -26.15
C GLY A 9 11.02 -14.30 -25.30
N ALA A 10 10.71 -15.60 -25.20
CA ALA A 10 11.54 -16.59 -24.55
C ALA A 10 12.52 -17.27 -25.54
N LYS A 11 13.58 -17.88 -25.05
CA LYS A 11 14.59 -18.57 -25.90
C LYS A 11 14.08 -19.91 -26.42
N ASP A 12 13.39 -20.65 -25.58
CA ASP A 12 12.83 -21.97 -25.80
C ASP A 12 11.66 -22.22 -24.85
N LEU A 13 11.02 -23.39 -24.94
CA LEU A 13 9.87 -23.75 -24.10
C LEU A 13 10.21 -23.82 -22.60
N ASP A 14 11.41 -24.24 -22.24
CA ASP A 14 11.79 -24.35 -20.84
C ASP A 14 12.12 -22.97 -20.23
N ASP A 15 12.68 -22.07 -21.01
CA ASP A 15 12.83 -20.67 -20.63
C ASP A 15 11.44 -19.99 -20.43
N LEU A 16 10.50 -20.24 -21.34
CA LEU A 16 9.12 -19.76 -21.19
C LEU A 16 8.46 -20.26 -19.89
N LYS A 17 8.61 -21.54 -19.58
CA LYS A 17 8.08 -22.10 -18.32
C LYS A 17 8.71 -21.44 -17.10
N LYS A 18 10.03 -21.19 -17.12
CA LYS A 18 10.72 -20.48 -16.04
C LYS A 18 10.21 -19.04 -15.88
N LEU A 19 10.05 -18.31 -16.98
CA LEU A 19 9.52 -16.94 -16.96
C LEU A 19 8.11 -16.90 -16.36
N ILE A 20 7.23 -17.81 -16.79
CA ILE A 20 5.87 -17.92 -16.24
C ILE A 20 5.90 -18.29 -14.75
N SER A 21 6.73 -19.27 -14.37
CA SER A 21 6.87 -19.68 -12.97
C SER A 21 7.35 -18.52 -12.08
N ASN A 22 8.35 -17.78 -12.56
CA ASN A 22 8.85 -16.60 -11.84
C ASN A 22 7.78 -15.53 -11.71
N GLN A 23 7.04 -15.24 -12.78
CA GLN A 23 5.94 -14.27 -12.74
C GLN A 23 4.87 -14.68 -11.73
N ILE A 24 4.44 -15.93 -11.73
CA ILE A 24 3.46 -16.46 -10.76
C ILE A 24 3.99 -16.33 -9.33
N ASN A 25 5.25 -16.69 -9.09
CA ASN A 25 5.88 -16.57 -7.78
C ASN A 25 5.93 -15.11 -7.30
N ASP A 26 6.28 -14.19 -8.20
CA ASP A 26 6.34 -12.75 -7.89
C ASP A 26 4.93 -12.19 -7.59
N GLU A 27 3.90 -12.61 -8.32
CA GLU A 27 2.51 -12.22 -8.05
C GLU A 27 2.02 -12.71 -6.68
N TYR A 28 2.28 -13.98 -6.35
CA TYR A 28 1.96 -14.51 -5.02
C TYR A 28 2.75 -13.80 -3.92
N LYS A 29 4.04 -13.61 -4.11
CA LYS A 29 4.88 -12.89 -3.15
C LYS A 29 4.36 -11.47 -2.90
N ASN A 30 4.08 -10.72 -3.95
CA ASN A 30 3.55 -9.36 -3.83
C ASN A 30 2.18 -9.33 -3.13
N SER A 31 1.34 -10.34 -3.38
CA SER A 31 0.03 -10.45 -2.75
C SER A 31 0.13 -10.80 -1.26
N LEU A 32 1.03 -11.71 -0.90
CA LEU A 32 1.33 -12.09 0.49
C LEU A 32 1.99 -10.92 1.24
N ASP A 33 2.90 -10.21 0.60
CA ASP A 33 3.54 -9.03 1.21
C ASP A 33 2.52 -7.94 1.54
N ARG A 34 1.54 -7.69 0.66
CA ARG A 34 0.42 -6.78 0.95
C ARG A 34 -0.42 -7.25 2.12
N LEU A 35 -0.71 -8.54 2.19
CA LEU A 35 -1.49 -9.13 3.29
C LEU A 35 -0.76 -8.96 4.63
N VAL A 36 0.53 -9.28 4.67
CA VAL A 36 1.37 -9.09 5.87
C VAL A 36 1.45 -7.62 6.26
N LYS A 37 1.65 -6.71 5.31
CA LYS A 37 1.64 -5.26 5.54
C LYS A 37 0.33 -4.82 6.20
N ASN A 38 -0.81 -5.25 5.68
CA ASN A 38 -2.11 -4.93 6.26
C ASN A 38 -2.30 -5.51 7.66
N GLN A 39 -1.79 -6.71 7.93
CA GLN A 39 -1.82 -7.27 9.28
C GLN A 39 -0.97 -6.46 10.26
N ILE A 40 0.24 -6.06 9.85
CA ILE A 40 1.10 -5.18 10.66
C ILE A 40 0.37 -3.87 10.95
N LEU A 41 -0.19 -3.20 9.95
CA LEU A 41 -0.92 -1.94 10.12
C LEU A 41 -2.09 -2.08 11.10
N LYS A 42 -2.87 -3.16 10.99
CA LYS A 42 -3.97 -3.46 11.94
C LYS A 42 -3.48 -3.67 13.38
N GLU A 43 -2.32 -4.30 13.57
CA GLU A 43 -1.73 -4.44 14.90
C GLU A 43 -1.23 -3.07 15.43
N LEU A 44 -0.63 -2.24 14.58
CA LEU A 44 -0.21 -0.89 14.95
C LEU A 44 -1.39 0.00 15.36
N GLU A 45 -2.57 -0.17 14.77
CA GLU A 45 -3.79 0.55 15.19
C GLU A 45 -4.18 0.29 16.66
N LYS A 46 -3.74 -0.80 17.26
CA LYS A 46 -4.04 -1.14 18.67
C LYS A 46 -3.20 -0.32 19.68
N PHE A 47 -2.07 0.24 19.25
CA PHE A 47 -1.28 1.10 20.12
C PHE A 47 -2.07 2.36 20.46
N LYS A 48 -1.96 2.85 21.70
CA LYS A 48 -2.59 4.10 22.11
C LYS A 48 -1.62 5.25 21.85
N ILE A 49 -2.10 6.29 21.20
CA ILE A 49 -1.44 7.61 21.15
C ILE A 49 -2.31 8.55 21.96
N GLU A 50 -1.70 9.29 22.87
CA GLU A 50 -2.44 10.10 23.84
C GLU A 50 -3.16 11.27 23.17
N GLU A 51 -2.49 12.00 22.26
CA GLU A 51 -3.11 13.12 21.56
C GLU A 51 -2.59 13.23 20.12
N ILE A 52 -3.51 13.42 19.18
CA ILE A 52 -3.19 13.77 17.80
C ILE A 52 -3.53 15.25 17.63
N PRO A 53 -2.60 16.10 17.20
CA PRO A 53 -2.86 17.53 16.97
C PRO A 53 -4.01 17.74 15.96
N GLU A 54 -4.94 18.59 16.31
CA GLU A 54 -6.16 18.82 15.52
C GLU A 54 -5.88 19.38 14.13
N ASN A 55 -4.82 20.18 13.99
CA ASN A 55 -4.38 20.71 12.71
C ASN A 55 -3.98 19.60 11.72
N LEU A 56 -3.34 18.52 12.18
CA LEU A 56 -2.97 17.38 11.34
C LEU A 56 -4.23 16.63 10.87
N ILE A 57 -5.22 16.50 11.76
CA ILE A 57 -6.50 15.87 11.41
C ILE A 57 -7.21 16.67 10.31
N GLU A 58 -7.27 17.99 10.45
CA GLU A 58 -7.89 18.87 9.46
C GLU A 58 -7.17 18.85 8.11
N GLU A 59 -5.84 18.81 8.12
CA GLU A 59 -5.04 18.69 6.88
C GLU A 59 -5.31 17.36 6.17
N GLU A 60 -5.35 16.26 6.91
CA GLU A 60 -5.62 14.94 6.35
C GLU A 60 -7.07 14.84 5.83
N ILE A 61 -8.04 15.44 6.54
CA ILE A 61 -9.44 15.53 6.05
C ILE A 61 -9.51 16.29 4.73
N LYS A 62 -8.76 17.39 4.57
CA LYS A 62 -8.69 18.11 3.29
C LYS A 62 -8.15 17.24 2.17
N ILE A 63 -7.11 16.43 2.45
CA ILE A 63 -6.56 15.49 1.47
C ILE A 63 -7.59 14.43 1.11
N LEU A 64 -8.26 13.84 2.09
CA LEU A 64 -9.27 12.79 1.88
C LEU A 64 -10.51 13.28 1.13
N SER A 65 -10.87 14.56 1.27
CA SER A 65 -12.01 15.17 0.60
C SER A 65 -11.66 15.80 -0.75
N GLN A 66 -10.41 15.75 -1.17
CA GLN A 66 -9.98 16.37 -2.41
C GLN A 66 -10.72 15.79 -3.62
N GLY A 67 -11.31 16.65 -4.44
CA GLY A 67 -12.10 16.26 -5.62
C GLY A 67 -13.57 15.96 -5.35
N MET A 68 -14.03 16.07 -4.11
CA MET A 68 -15.45 15.94 -3.74
C MET A 68 -16.17 17.30 -3.77
N SER A 69 -17.51 17.27 -3.90
CA SER A 69 -18.32 18.47 -3.68
C SER A 69 -18.28 18.89 -2.20
N GLU A 70 -18.49 20.18 -1.93
CA GLU A 70 -18.54 20.67 -0.53
C GLU A 70 -19.64 19.98 0.31
N GLU A 71 -20.77 19.65 -0.32
CA GLU A 71 -21.88 18.97 0.36
C GLU A 71 -21.51 17.54 0.75
N ASP A 72 -20.88 16.80 -0.15
CA ASP A 72 -20.47 15.42 0.10
C ASP A 72 -19.32 15.36 1.12
N ALA A 73 -18.37 16.29 1.04
CA ALA A 73 -17.31 16.44 2.01
C ALA A 73 -17.85 16.71 3.42
N LYS A 74 -18.86 17.59 3.55
CA LYS A 74 -19.52 17.88 4.84
C LYS A 74 -20.29 16.67 5.38
N LYS A 75 -21.02 15.94 4.52
CA LYS A 75 -21.74 14.71 4.92
C LYS A 75 -20.79 13.61 5.41
N SER A 76 -19.62 13.48 4.78
CA SER A 76 -18.64 12.44 5.09
C SER A 76 -17.60 12.85 6.14
N ARG A 77 -17.65 14.09 6.67
CA ARG A 77 -16.61 14.65 7.56
C ARG A 77 -16.30 13.78 8.77
N LYS A 78 -17.32 13.24 9.47
CA LYS A 78 -17.09 12.35 10.62
C LYS A 78 -16.34 11.08 10.25
N ASN A 79 -16.65 10.55 9.07
CA ASN A 79 -15.98 9.37 8.56
C ASN A 79 -14.52 9.68 8.20
N PHE A 80 -14.29 10.81 7.53
CA PHE A 80 -12.94 11.29 7.22
C PHE A 80 -12.12 11.55 8.48
N GLU A 81 -12.72 12.07 9.54
CA GLU A 81 -12.04 12.28 10.82
C GLU A 81 -11.56 10.95 11.44
N GLU A 82 -12.40 9.91 11.45
CA GLU A 82 -12.02 8.58 11.93
C GLU A 82 -10.87 7.99 11.10
N VAL A 83 -10.96 8.11 9.77
CA VAL A 83 -9.92 7.64 8.84
C VAL A 83 -8.64 8.45 9.00
N ALA A 84 -8.73 9.78 9.08
CA ALA A 84 -7.60 10.68 9.28
C ALA A 84 -6.85 10.35 10.56
N LYS A 85 -7.57 10.20 11.69
CA LYS A 85 -6.97 9.82 12.98
C LYS A 85 -6.22 8.50 12.89
N LYS A 86 -6.78 7.49 12.21
CA LYS A 86 -6.10 6.20 12.01
C LYS A 86 -4.83 6.36 11.17
N ARG A 87 -4.90 7.08 10.05
CA ARG A 87 -3.76 7.29 9.16
C ARG A 87 -2.63 8.05 9.84
N ILE A 88 -2.96 9.16 10.51
CA ILE A 88 -1.98 9.96 11.25
C ILE A 88 -1.33 9.13 12.36
N LYS A 89 -2.15 8.43 13.14
CA LYS A 89 -1.67 7.54 14.21
C LYS A 89 -0.67 6.53 13.69
N THR A 90 -1.03 5.82 12.63
CA THR A 90 -0.16 4.82 12.01
C THR A 90 1.12 5.47 11.47
N GLY A 91 1.00 6.62 10.82
CA GLY A 91 2.15 7.39 10.31
C GLY A 91 3.10 7.82 11.43
N LEU A 92 2.59 8.31 12.55
CA LEU A 92 3.41 8.70 13.71
C LEU A 92 4.15 7.51 14.32
N ILE A 93 3.48 6.35 14.47
CA ILE A 93 4.12 5.13 14.99
C ILE A 93 5.23 4.66 14.05
N LEU A 94 4.96 4.64 12.74
CA LEU A 94 5.94 4.23 11.74
C LEU A 94 7.13 5.19 11.70
N ASN A 95 6.88 6.50 11.77
CA ASN A 95 7.95 7.49 11.79
C ASN A 95 8.84 7.34 13.01
N GLU A 96 8.26 7.23 14.21
CA GLU A 96 8.99 7.00 15.44
C GLU A 96 9.84 5.72 15.38
N PHE A 97 9.25 4.62 14.88
CA PHE A 97 9.98 3.37 14.69
C PHE A 97 11.14 3.53 13.68
N GLY A 98 10.90 4.26 12.60
CA GLY A 98 11.90 4.53 11.58
C GLY A 98 13.06 5.38 12.10
N GLU A 99 12.78 6.41 12.89
CA GLU A 99 13.80 7.27 13.52
C GLU A 99 14.63 6.50 14.54
N GLN A 100 14.00 5.74 15.44
CA GLN A 100 14.70 4.90 16.42
C GLN A 100 15.62 3.87 15.77
N ASN A 101 15.27 3.36 14.59
CA ASN A 101 16.09 2.41 13.84
C ASN A 101 16.98 3.08 12.78
N GLN A 102 17.04 4.41 12.73
CA GLN A 102 17.86 5.20 11.81
C GLN A 102 17.63 4.88 10.34
N ILE A 103 16.37 4.57 9.98
CA ILE A 103 15.98 4.25 8.61
C ILE A 103 16.04 5.53 7.78
N LYS A 104 16.80 5.48 6.68
CA LYS A 104 16.92 6.57 5.71
C LYS A 104 16.68 6.02 4.32
N VAL A 105 16.06 6.82 3.47
CA VAL A 105 15.95 6.54 2.04
C VAL A 105 17.09 7.22 1.33
N THR A 106 17.90 6.44 0.63
CA THR A 106 19.02 6.92 -0.16
C THR A 106 18.60 7.20 -1.60
N GLU A 107 19.35 8.06 -2.29
CA GLU A 107 19.10 8.36 -3.70
C GLU A 107 19.14 7.12 -4.61
N PRO A 108 20.10 6.19 -4.44
CA PRO A 108 20.08 4.95 -5.22
C PRO A 108 18.82 4.09 -5.03
N GLU A 109 18.24 4.05 -3.82
CA GLU A 109 17.00 3.30 -3.56
C GLU A 109 15.80 3.97 -4.26
N LEU A 110 15.76 5.29 -4.25
CA LEU A 110 14.73 6.04 -4.95
C LEU A 110 14.81 5.82 -6.46
N GLN A 111 16.02 5.88 -7.02
CA GLN A 111 16.26 5.60 -8.43
C GLN A 111 15.90 4.15 -8.80
N ALA A 112 16.21 3.18 -7.93
CA ALA A 112 15.83 1.78 -8.14
C ALA A 112 14.31 1.59 -8.21
N GLU A 113 13.54 2.30 -7.37
CA GLU A 113 12.07 2.24 -7.41
C GLU A 113 11.49 2.90 -8.66
N ILE A 114 12.07 4.03 -9.11
CA ILE A 114 11.70 4.64 -10.40
C ILE A 114 11.98 3.67 -11.55
N GLN A 115 13.14 3.02 -11.56
CA GLN A 115 13.50 2.01 -12.56
C GLN A 115 12.55 0.81 -12.58
N LYS A 116 12.08 0.39 -11.42
CA LYS A 116 11.06 -0.66 -11.30
C LYS A 116 9.74 -0.23 -11.94
N GLN A 117 9.30 1.00 -11.72
CA GLN A 117 8.10 1.53 -12.37
C GLN A 117 8.25 1.65 -13.89
N LEU A 118 9.42 2.07 -14.38
CA LEU A 118 9.72 2.10 -15.80
C LEU A 118 9.58 0.72 -16.45
N ARG A 119 10.07 -0.34 -15.79
CA ARG A 119 9.92 -1.71 -16.29
C ARG A 119 8.46 -2.19 -16.32
N MET A 120 7.62 -1.66 -15.45
CA MET A 120 6.19 -2.00 -15.41
C MET A 120 5.38 -1.28 -16.48
N MET A 121 5.94 -0.22 -17.09
CA MET A 121 5.27 0.62 -18.10
C MET A 121 6.11 0.72 -19.40
N PRO A 122 6.34 -0.40 -20.11
CA PRO A 122 7.15 -0.42 -21.31
C PRO A 122 6.55 0.50 -22.40
N GLY A 123 7.40 1.28 -23.03
CA GLY A 123 7.01 2.28 -24.03
C GLY A 123 6.54 3.63 -23.47
N GLN A 124 6.47 3.77 -22.14
CA GLN A 124 6.09 5.03 -21.47
C GLN A 124 7.22 5.59 -20.60
N GLU A 125 8.45 5.13 -20.80
CA GLU A 125 9.60 5.45 -19.95
C GLU A 125 9.82 6.96 -19.88
N LYS A 126 9.72 7.64 -21.02
CA LYS A 126 9.86 9.10 -21.10
C LYS A 126 8.79 9.83 -20.28
N MET A 127 7.54 9.37 -20.37
CA MET A 127 6.43 9.95 -19.62
C MET A 127 6.62 9.82 -18.10
N VAL A 128 7.06 8.66 -17.64
CA VAL A 128 7.34 8.40 -16.22
C VAL A 128 8.50 9.25 -15.73
N MET A 129 9.60 9.34 -16.50
CA MET A 129 10.74 10.18 -16.15
C MET A 129 10.36 11.66 -16.11
N ASP A 130 9.67 12.17 -17.12
CA ASP A 130 9.19 13.56 -17.18
C ASP A 130 8.26 13.87 -16.00
N PHE A 131 7.42 12.91 -15.58
CA PHE A 131 6.54 13.07 -14.44
C PHE A 131 7.33 13.32 -13.15
N TYR A 132 8.32 12.50 -12.84
CA TYR A 132 9.13 12.66 -11.63
C TYR A 132 10.03 13.91 -11.69
N GLN A 133 10.58 14.25 -12.87
CA GLN A 133 11.39 15.46 -13.04
C GLN A 133 10.58 16.75 -12.84
N LYS A 134 9.33 16.78 -13.28
CA LYS A 134 8.47 17.97 -13.21
C LYS A 134 7.66 18.08 -11.92
N ASN A 135 7.58 17.02 -11.12
CA ASN A 135 6.74 16.96 -9.92
C ASN A 135 7.54 16.57 -8.66
N PRO A 136 8.17 17.54 -7.97
CA PRO A 136 8.89 17.27 -6.72
C PRO A 136 8.04 16.61 -5.64
N SER A 137 6.72 16.90 -5.61
CA SER A 137 5.77 16.25 -4.69
C SER A 137 5.63 14.77 -4.96
N ALA A 138 5.67 14.34 -6.23
CA ALA A 138 5.63 12.92 -6.58
C ALA A 138 6.91 12.20 -6.12
N VAL A 139 8.07 12.85 -6.22
CA VAL A 139 9.34 12.32 -5.68
C VAL A 139 9.27 12.19 -4.16
N SER A 140 8.72 13.20 -3.47
CA SER A 140 8.52 13.15 -2.01
C SER A 140 7.57 12.02 -1.60
N SER A 141 6.47 11.83 -2.32
CA SER A 141 5.53 10.72 -2.09
C SER A 141 6.19 9.37 -2.31
N LEU A 142 6.97 9.22 -3.38
CA LEU A 142 7.72 8.00 -3.66
C LEU A 142 8.74 7.71 -2.54
N LYS A 143 9.44 8.74 -2.07
CA LYS A 143 10.37 8.62 -0.93
C LYS A 143 9.65 8.15 0.33
N GLY A 144 8.45 8.67 0.59
CA GLY A 144 7.59 8.21 1.69
C GLY A 144 7.22 6.73 1.56
N THR A 145 6.86 6.27 0.36
CA THR A 145 6.55 4.87 0.08
C THR A 145 7.76 3.96 0.33
N VAL A 146 8.94 4.34 -0.20
CA VAL A 146 10.18 3.58 0.02
C VAL A 146 10.55 3.54 1.51
N TYR A 147 10.37 4.64 2.23
CA TYR A 147 10.61 4.71 3.67
C TYR A 147 9.69 3.75 4.44
N GLU A 148 8.39 3.77 4.13
CA GLU A 148 7.41 2.87 4.73
C GLU A 148 7.72 1.40 4.43
N ASP A 149 8.08 1.07 3.20
CA ASP A 149 8.45 -0.30 2.82
C ASP A 149 9.72 -0.79 3.55
N LYS A 150 10.69 0.08 3.78
CA LYS A 150 11.88 -0.24 4.60
C LYS A 150 11.51 -0.53 6.05
N ILE A 151 10.61 0.27 6.63
CA ILE A 151 10.08 0.04 7.97
C ILE A 151 9.35 -1.30 8.05
N MET A 152 8.46 -1.57 7.10
CA MET A 152 7.71 -2.83 7.05
C MET A 152 8.62 -4.04 6.92
N ASN A 153 9.67 -3.94 6.11
CA ASN A 153 10.66 -5.01 5.98
C ASN A 153 11.43 -5.23 7.28
N LEU A 154 11.85 -4.17 7.95
CA LEU A 154 12.52 -4.28 9.25
C LEU A 154 11.60 -4.89 10.33
N ILE A 155 10.31 -4.51 10.35
CA ILE A 155 9.33 -5.13 11.25
C ILE A 155 9.20 -6.63 10.95
N LYS A 156 9.10 -7.03 9.67
CA LYS A 156 9.04 -8.44 9.27
C LYS A 156 10.29 -9.21 9.71
N GLU A 157 11.47 -8.62 9.59
CA GLU A 157 12.75 -9.24 10.00
C GLU A 157 12.83 -9.44 11.51
N LYS A 158 12.39 -8.44 12.28
CA LYS A 158 12.39 -8.49 13.76
C LYS A 158 11.26 -9.33 14.33
N ALA A 159 10.18 -9.51 13.60
CA ALA A 159 9.03 -10.28 14.04
C ALA A 159 9.32 -11.79 14.02
N LYS A 160 8.80 -12.50 15.04
CA LYS A 160 8.79 -13.97 15.02
C LYS A 160 7.76 -14.43 13.99
N SER A 161 8.23 -14.82 12.82
CA SER A 161 7.34 -15.33 11.77
C SER A 161 7.08 -16.82 11.95
N ASN A 162 5.82 -17.23 11.90
CA ASN A 162 5.42 -18.62 11.78
C ASN A 162 5.22 -18.93 10.29
N LYS A 163 6.18 -19.62 9.68
CA LYS A 163 6.05 -20.08 8.30
C LYS A 163 5.12 -21.29 8.26
N LYS A 164 4.09 -21.21 7.45
CA LYS A 164 3.16 -22.30 7.17
C LYS A 164 3.18 -22.59 5.67
N GLU A 165 3.46 -23.82 5.30
CA GLU A 165 3.25 -24.28 3.93
C GLU A 165 1.76 -24.49 3.72
N ILE A 166 1.23 -23.92 2.66
CA ILE A 166 -0.19 -24.02 2.30
C ILE A 166 -0.32 -24.44 0.84
N SER A 167 -1.42 -25.08 0.51
CA SER A 167 -1.76 -25.40 -0.88
C SER A 167 -2.10 -24.14 -1.68
N LYS A 168 -2.03 -24.23 -3.02
CA LYS A 168 -2.47 -23.16 -3.92
C LYS A 168 -3.88 -22.70 -3.62
N ASP A 169 -4.82 -23.66 -3.43
CA ASP A 169 -6.23 -23.37 -3.19
C ASP A 169 -6.44 -22.64 -1.86
N GLU A 170 -5.68 -23.00 -0.82
CA GLU A 170 -5.69 -22.27 0.46
C GLU A 170 -5.13 -20.86 0.31
N ALA A 171 -4.04 -20.67 -0.45
CA ALA A 171 -3.47 -19.36 -0.72
C ALA A 171 -4.47 -18.46 -1.46
N GLU A 172 -5.11 -18.96 -2.52
CA GLU A 172 -6.13 -18.23 -3.26
C GLU A 172 -7.34 -17.86 -2.39
N LYS A 173 -7.77 -18.75 -1.52
CA LYS A 173 -8.85 -18.49 -0.56
C LYS A 173 -8.49 -17.38 0.41
N ILE A 174 -7.29 -17.44 1.01
CA ILE A 174 -6.80 -16.41 1.93
C ILE A 174 -6.75 -15.04 1.24
N LEU A 175 -6.25 -14.98 0.01
CA LEU A 175 -6.16 -13.73 -0.76
C LEU A 175 -7.55 -13.18 -1.09
N LYS A 176 -8.50 -14.01 -1.53
CA LYS A 176 -9.88 -13.61 -1.80
C LYS A 176 -10.60 -13.12 -0.55
N ASP A 177 -10.45 -13.83 0.56
CA ASP A 177 -11.06 -13.45 1.84
C ASP A 177 -10.48 -12.11 2.35
N SER A 178 -9.17 -11.90 2.20
CA SER A 178 -8.52 -10.64 2.56
C SER A 178 -9.00 -9.47 1.68
N GLN A 179 -9.10 -9.66 0.37
CA GLN A 179 -9.63 -8.65 -0.54
C GLN A 179 -11.08 -8.29 -0.22
N LYS A 180 -11.91 -9.30 0.06
CA LYS A 180 -13.30 -9.09 0.46
C LYS A 180 -13.41 -8.31 1.77
N GLN A 181 -12.60 -8.65 2.76
CA GLN A 181 -12.57 -7.92 4.04
C GLN A 181 -12.15 -6.45 3.86
N GLN A 182 -11.18 -6.16 2.98
CA GLN A 182 -10.78 -4.80 2.66
C GLN A 182 -11.91 -4.03 1.98
N LEU A 183 -12.53 -4.62 0.97
CA LEU A 183 -13.65 -4.00 0.26
C LEU A 183 -14.84 -3.75 1.20
N ASP A 184 -15.17 -4.71 2.06
CA ASP A 184 -16.24 -4.58 3.05
C ASP A 184 -15.92 -3.49 4.09
N GLN A 185 -14.65 -3.32 4.44
CA GLN A 185 -14.20 -2.26 5.35
C GLN A 185 -14.30 -0.89 4.68
N GLU A 186 -13.81 -0.75 3.45
CA GLU A 186 -13.91 0.48 2.66
C GLU A 186 -15.37 0.89 2.42
N LEU A 187 -16.24 -0.09 2.11
CA LEU A 187 -17.68 0.16 1.95
C LEU A 187 -18.37 0.54 3.27
N LYS A 188 -17.94 0.00 4.40
CA LYS A 188 -18.44 0.42 5.72
C LYS A 188 -17.98 1.81 6.08
N ASP A 189 -16.72 2.13 5.76
CA ASP A 189 -16.15 3.45 6.00
C ASP A 189 -16.82 4.52 5.11
N GLN A 190 -17.32 4.13 3.92
CA GLN A 190 -18.11 5.01 3.04
C GLN A 190 -19.62 5.06 3.38
N ARG A 191 -20.19 4.05 4.04
CA ARG A 191 -21.64 3.85 4.21
C ARG A 191 -22.16 4.01 5.63
N LYS A 192 -21.40 4.51 6.62
CA LYS A 192 -21.98 4.71 7.95
C LYS A 192 -23.16 5.69 7.85
N PRO A 193 -24.45 5.22 7.97
CA PRO A 193 -25.61 6.08 7.84
C PRO A 193 -25.74 6.96 9.08
N GLU A 194 -26.22 8.17 8.86
CA GLU A 194 -26.74 9.05 9.91
C GLU A 194 -27.65 8.25 10.87
N LYS A 195 -27.29 8.21 12.15
CA LYS A 195 -28.26 7.86 13.17
C LYS A 195 -29.41 8.85 13.06
N LYS A 196 -30.62 8.35 12.69
CA LYS A 196 -31.85 9.13 12.75
C LYS A 196 -31.91 9.80 14.12
N VAL A 197 -31.86 11.11 14.11
CA VAL A 197 -32.25 11.92 15.26
C VAL A 197 -33.77 11.80 15.31
N GLU A 198 -34.31 11.10 16.29
CA GLU A 198 -35.73 11.13 16.58
C GLU A 198 -36.10 12.54 17.00
N PRO A 199 -37.15 13.14 16.43
CA PRO A 199 -37.65 14.43 16.87
C PRO A 199 -38.33 14.27 18.24
N LYS A 200 -37.92 15.12 19.18
CA LYS A 200 -38.68 15.35 20.42
C LYS A 200 -39.87 16.24 20.15
#